data_e77849c63f369535c624094f706e1012
#
_entry.id   e77849c63f369535c624094f706e1012
#
_cell.length_a   1.000
_cell.length_b   1.000
_cell.length_c   1.000
_cell.angle_alpha   90.00
_cell.angle_beta   90.00
_cell.angle_gamma   90.00
#
_symmetry.space_group_name_H-M   'P 1'
#
loop_
_entity.id
_entity.type
_entity.pdbx_description
1 polymer ?
#
loop_
_entity_poly.entity_id
_entity_poly.type
_entity_poly.pdbx_seq_one_letter_code
_entity_poly.pdbx_strand_id
1 'polypeptide(L)'
;MTIKRLFAALLALALLLPAAALAKTITVDAADYEIDKDGWYDSMEEVSIYLAFFDELPGNYLTKREAQNLGWDNRKGNLWSVAEGCSIGGDRFGNYEGILPDAKGRRWTECVIDFDGGYRNGQRIVFSNDGLIYYTGDH
;
A
#
# COMPACT_ATOMS: atom_id res chain seq x y z
N MET A 1 -10.22 5.51 10.85
CA MET A 1 -9.94 4.81 9.57
C MET A 1 -9.56 3.37 9.83
N THR A 2 -9.94 2.46 8.95
CA THR A 2 -9.66 1.04 9.11
C THR A 2 -8.76 0.54 8.00
N ILE A 3 -7.66 -0.09 8.37
CA ILE A 3 -6.77 -0.79 7.46
C ILE A 3 -6.98 -2.27 7.70
N LYS A 4 -7.24 -3.01 6.61
CA LYS A 4 -7.49 -4.45 6.70
C LYS A 4 -6.35 -5.21 6.06
N ARG A 5 -5.90 -6.23 6.75
CA ARG A 5 -5.03 -7.25 6.17
C ARG A 5 -5.91 -8.32 5.56
N LEU A 6 -5.33 -9.33 4.99
CA LEU A 6 -6.10 -10.43 4.42
C LEU A 6 -7.14 -10.93 5.40
N PHE A 7 -8.32 -11.23 4.90
CA PHE A 7 -9.46 -11.40 5.74
C PHE A 7 -10.38 -12.52 5.25
N ALA A 8 -10.75 -13.40 6.13
CA ALA A 8 -11.78 -14.38 5.89
C ALA A 8 -13.11 -13.74 6.24
N ALA A 9 -13.91 -13.45 5.26
CA ALA A 9 -15.13 -12.69 5.44
C ALA A 9 -16.15 -13.37 6.33
N LEU A 10 -16.23 -14.68 6.27
CA LEU A 10 -17.28 -15.42 6.96
C LEU A 10 -16.69 -16.52 7.81
N LEU A 11 -17.16 -16.60 9.05
CA LEU A 11 -16.77 -17.67 9.96
C LEU A 11 -17.07 -19.06 9.40
N ALA A 12 -18.22 -19.22 8.76
CA ALA A 12 -18.58 -20.50 8.17
C ALA A 12 -17.61 -20.95 7.11
N LEU A 13 -17.05 -20.01 6.35
CA LEU A 13 -16.03 -20.29 5.36
C LEU A 13 -14.66 -20.48 5.99
N ALA A 14 -14.40 -19.84 7.11
CA ALA A 14 -13.12 -19.97 7.79
C ALA A 14 -12.81 -21.40 8.19
N LEU A 15 -13.83 -22.24 8.37
CA LEU A 15 -13.65 -23.65 8.65
C LEU A 15 -13.09 -24.42 7.46
N LEU A 16 -13.26 -23.89 6.25
CA LEU A 16 -12.84 -24.51 5.00
C LEU A 16 -11.60 -23.86 4.41
N LEU A 17 -11.20 -22.71 4.94
CA LEU A 17 -10.09 -21.93 4.42
C LEU A 17 -8.83 -22.13 5.26
N PRO A 18 -7.64 -22.01 4.64
CA PRO A 18 -6.40 -22.05 5.40
C PRO A 18 -6.35 -20.91 6.41
N ALA A 19 -5.62 -21.11 7.49
CA ALA A 19 -5.43 -20.09 8.51
C ALA A 19 -4.84 -18.79 7.94
N ALA A 20 -4.07 -18.88 6.85
CA ALA A 20 -3.49 -17.72 6.17
C ALA A 20 -4.55 -16.76 5.59
N ALA A 21 -5.78 -17.24 5.41
CA ALA A 21 -6.87 -16.39 4.95
C ALA A 21 -7.42 -15.48 6.04
N LEU A 22 -7.03 -15.71 7.29
CA LEU A 22 -7.45 -14.85 8.39
C LEU A 22 -6.69 -13.53 8.36
N ALA A 23 -7.43 -12.46 8.46
CA ALA A 23 -6.84 -11.13 8.52
C ALA A 23 -7.33 -10.40 9.74
N LYS A 24 -6.53 -9.45 10.17
CA LYS A 24 -6.80 -8.54 11.26
C LYS A 24 -7.24 -7.21 10.72
N THR A 25 -8.20 -6.59 11.37
CA THR A 25 -8.51 -5.19 11.13
C THR A 25 -7.63 -4.33 12.02
N ILE A 26 -6.96 -3.36 11.42
CA ILE A 26 -6.18 -2.35 12.14
C ILE A 26 -6.94 -1.05 12.03
N THR A 27 -7.17 -0.40 13.16
CA THR A 27 -7.83 0.90 13.20
C THR A 27 -6.80 1.98 13.45
N VAL A 28 -6.82 3.01 12.60
CA VAL A 28 -5.95 4.18 12.73
C VAL A 28 -6.85 5.38 12.97
N ASP A 29 -6.59 6.11 14.05
CA ASP A 29 -7.36 7.32 14.35
C ASP A 29 -6.72 8.52 13.65
N ALA A 30 -7.42 9.07 12.67
CA ALA A 30 -6.92 10.21 11.90
C ALA A 30 -6.68 11.45 12.77
N ALA A 31 -7.34 11.55 13.93
CA ALA A 31 -7.15 12.68 14.84
C ALA A 31 -5.75 12.70 15.48
N ASP A 32 -5.04 11.58 15.47
CA ASP A 32 -3.70 11.48 16.02
C ASP A 32 -2.62 11.96 15.05
N TYR A 33 -2.99 12.34 13.83
CA TYR A 33 -2.05 12.68 12.77
C TYR A 33 -2.42 14.01 12.11
N GLU A 34 -1.40 14.74 11.71
CA GLU A 34 -1.56 15.95 10.89
C GLU A 34 -1.21 15.58 9.44
N ILE A 35 -2.21 15.56 8.58
CA ILE A 35 -2.05 15.15 7.18
C ILE A 35 -2.46 16.29 6.27
N ASP A 36 -1.49 16.83 5.54
CA ASP A 36 -1.72 17.85 4.52
C ASP A 36 -1.70 17.22 3.13
N LYS A 37 -2.52 17.76 2.23
CA LYS A 37 -2.57 17.26 0.86
C LYS A 37 -1.21 17.34 0.16
N ASP A 38 -0.42 18.36 0.44
CA ASP A 38 0.89 18.56 -0.16
C ASP A 38 2.03 17.91 0.63
N GLY A 39 1.72 17.23 1.73
CA GLY A 39 2.72 16.57 2.56
C GLY A 39 3.23 15.29 1.94
N TRP A 40 4.41 14.88 2.39
CA TRP A 40 5.04 13.62 1.99
C TRP A 40 4.99 12.65 3.15
N TYR A 41 4.51 11.45 2.88
CA TYR A 41 4.29 10.43 3.89
C TYR A 41 4.64 9.06 3.34
N ASP A 42 5.13 8.17 4.21
CA ASP A 42 5.42 6.80 3.81
C ASP A 42 5.12 5.76 4.91
N SER A 43 4.62 6.19 6.06
CA SER A 43 4.19 5.25 7.09
C SER A 43 2.85 4.62 6.75
N MET A 44 2.59 3.43 7.28
CA MET A 44 1.32 2.75 7.09
C MET A 44 0.15 3.64 7.51
N GLU A 45 0.25 4.28 8.67
CA GLU A 45 -0.82 5.10 9.23
C GLU A 45 -1.08 6.33 8.38
N GLU A 46 -0.05 7.09 8.08
CA GLU A 46 -0.19 8.34 7.36
C GLU A 46 -0.63 8.14 5.91
N VAL A 47 -0.06 7.15 5.23
CA VAL A 47 -0.44 6.85 3.85
C VAL A 47 -1.89 6.36 3.78
N SER A 48 -2.32 5.55 4.72
CA SER A 48 -3.71 5.08 4.73
C SER A 48 -4.69 6.21 5.00
N ILE A 49 -4.35 7.15 5.89
CA ILE A 49 -5.17 8.34 6.12
C ILE A 49 -5.22 9.19 4.85
N TYR A 50 -4.07 9.42 4.23
CA TYR A 50 -3.99 10.20 3.00
C TYR A 50 -4.88 9.60 1.90
N LEU A 51 -4.79 8.30 1.69
CA LEU A 51 -5.64 7.60 0.71
C LEU A 51 -7.12 7.75 1.00
N ALA A 52 -7.51 7.64 2.26
CA ALA A 52 -8.92 7.73 2.63
C ALA A 52 -9.49 9.14 2.43
N PHE A 53 -8.69 10.18 2.66
CA PHE A 53 -9.18 11.55 2.54
C PHE A 53 -9.03 12.12 1.13
N PHE A 54 -7.97 11.74 0.42
CA PHE A 54 -7.65 12.36 -0.87
C PHE A 54 -7.79 11.41 -2.05
N ASP A 55 -8.01 10.14 -1.82
CA ASP A 55 -8.23 9.13 -2.86
C ASP A 55 -7.07 9.03 -3.86
N GLU A 56 -5.88 9.35 -3.41
CA GLU A 56 -4.64 9.26 -4.20
C GLU A 56 -3.45 9.07 -3.26
N LEU A 57 -2.31 8.68 -3.80
CA LEU A 57 -1.08 8.58 -3.02
C LEU A 57 -0.46 9.95 -2.76
N PRO A 58 0.27 10.13 -1.64
CA PRO A 58 1.08 11.34 -1.43
C PRO A 58 2.03 11.59 -2.60
N GLY A 59 2.40 12.85 -2.77
CA GLY A 59 3.22 13.29 -3.90
C GLY A 59 4.65 12.75 -3.95
N ASN A 60 5.10 12.10 -2.89
CA ASN A 60 6.43 11.47 -2.85
C ASN A 60 6.45 10.07 -3.47
N TYR A 61 5.33 9.59 -3.98
CA TYR A 61 5.29 8.27 -4.62
C TYR A 61 5.52 8.38 -6.11
N LEU A 62 6.36 7.49 -6.63
CA LEU A 62 6.66 7.34 -8.05
C LEU A 62 6.32 5.92 -8.46
N THR A 63 5.73 5.78 -9.64
CA THR A 63 5.62 4.44 -10.25
C THR A 63 7.00 3.93 -10.59
N LYS A 64 7.13 2.62 -10.80
CA LYS A 64 8.41 2.05 -11.23
C LYS A 64 8.95 2.71 -12.48
N ARG A 65 8.08 2.97 -13.45
CA ARG A 65 8.49 3.63 -14.69
C ARG A 65 9.00 5.04 -14.45
N GLU A 66 8.28 5.82 -13.66
CA GLU A 66 8.71 7.18 -13.33
C GLU A 66 10.07 7.20 -12.65
N ALA A 67 10.26 6.30 -11.68
CA ALA A 67 11.53 6.19 -10.98
C ALA A 67 12.67 5.75 -11.92
N GLN A 68 12.42 4.77 -12.77
CA GLN A 68 13.39 4.30 -13.74
C GLN A 68 13.79 5.40 -14.71
N ASN A 69 12.85 6.23 -15.13
CA ASN A 69 13.13 7.37 -15.99
C ASN A 69 14.07 8.39 -15.34
N LEU A 70 14.11 8.43 -14.00
CA LEU A 70 15.02 9.29 -13.25
C LEU A 70 16.38 8.63 -13.00
N GLY A 71 16.53 7.35 -13.33
CA GLY A 71 17.77 6.60 -13.13
C GLY A 71 17.73 5.56 -12.01
N TRP A 72 16.56 5.31 -11.43
CA TRP A 72 16.44 4.27 -10.41
C TRP A 72 16.70 2.88 -11.01
N ASP A 73 17.51 2.11 -10.30
CA ASP A 73 17.73 0.70 -10.57
C ASP A 73 17.50 -0.07 -9.26
N ASN A 74 16.46 -0.88 -9.24
CA ASN A 74 16.09 -1.63 -8.04
C ASN A 74 17.24 -2.49 -7.50
N ARG A 75 18.10 -2.98 -8.39
CA ARG A 75 19.25 -3.81 -8.00
C ARG A 75 20.36 -3.00 -7.31
N LYS A 76 20.34 -1.70 -7.44
CA LYS A 76 21.33 -0.80 -6.82
C LYS A 76 20.83 -0.14 -5.55
N GLY A 77 19.53 -0.22 -5.27
CA GLY A 77 18.96 0.47 -4.12
C GLY A 77 19.22 1.96 -4.12
N ASN A 78 19.11 2.61 -5.28
CA ASN A 78 19.58 3.99 -5.47
C ASN A 78 18.47 5.02 -5.62
N LEU A 79 17.25 4.73 -5.13
CA LEU A 79 16.14 5.66 -5.37
C LEU A 79 16.41 7.06 -4.82
N TRP A 80 16.90 7.17 -3.59
CA TRP A 80 17.14 8.49 -3.02
C TRP A 80 18.33 9.23 -3.64
N SER A 81 19.16 8.55 -4.41
CA SER A 81 20.20 9.23 -5.20
C SER A 81 19.61 9.99 -6.39
N VAL A 82 18.44 9.57 -6.88
CA VAL A 82 17.79 10.18 -8.05
C VAL A 82 16.47 10.88 -7.70
N ALA A 83 15.90 10.55 -6.55
CA ALA A 83 14.62 11.11 -6.09
C ALA A 83 14.57 11.07 -4.57
N GLU A 84 15.28 11.96 -3.91
CA GLU A 84 15.41 11.99 -2.46
C GLU A 84 14.04 12.09 -1.78
N GLY A 85 13.81 11.25 -0.78
CA GLY A 85 12.58 11.26 0.01
C GLY A 85 11.40 10.56 -0.66
N CYS A 86 11.58 10.07 -1.88
CA CYS A 86 10.49 9.40 -2.61
C CYS A 86 10.43 7.92 -2.30
N SER A 87 9.30 7.32 -2.63
CA SER A 87 9.08 5.89 -2.53
C SER A 87 8.40 5.37 -3.80
N ILE A 88 8.33 4.06 -3.94
CA ILE A 88 7.72 3.42 -5.11
C ILE A 88 6.27 3.09 -4.82
N GLY A 89 5.38 3.55 -5.66
CA GLY A 89 3.96 3.25 -5.54
C GLY A 89 3.16 3.81 -6.70
N GLY A 90 1.95 3.29 -6.86
CA GLY A 90 1.07 3.68 -7.94
C GLY A 90 0.97 2.64 -9.05
N ASP A 91 1.74 1.58 -8.97
CA ASP A 91 1.68 0.50 -9.95
C ASP A 91 0.49 -0.42 -9.67
N ARG A 92 -0.06 -0.98 -10.71
CA ARG A 92 -1.19 -1.88 -10.60
C ARG A 92 -0.77 -3.18 -9.90
N PHE A 93 -1.60 -3.60 -8.96
CA PHE A 93 -1.46 -4.91 -8.33
C PHE A 93 -2.48 -5.86 -8.95
N GLY A 94 -2.00 -6.96 -9.54
CA GLY A 94 -2.85 -7.84 -10.33
C GLY A 94 -3.77 -8.76 -9.54
N ASN A 95 -3.52 -8.95 -8.24
CA ASN A 95 -4.29 -9.87 -7.39
C ASN A 95 -4.38 -11.28 -8.00
N TYR A 96 -3.29 -11.76 -8.61
CA TYR A 96 -3.29 -13.03 -9.34
C TYR A 96 -3.54 -14.24 -8.45
N GLU A 97 -3.20 -14.14 -7.17
CA GLU A 97 -3.45 -15.20 -6.20
C GLU A 97 -4.89 -15.19 -5.70
N GLY A 98 -5.67 -14.17 -6.03
CA GLY A 98 -7.07 -14.06 -5.64
C GLY A 98 -7.29 -13.90 -4.15
N ILE A 99 -6.31 -13.44 -3.41
CA ILE A 99 -6.38 -13.31 -1.95
C ILE A 99 -7.24 -12.11 -1.54
N LEU A 100 -7.16 -11.02 -2.29
CA LEU A 100 -7.95 -9.83 -2.03
C LEU A 100 -9.34 -9.96 -2.66
N PRO A 101 -10.37 -9.39 -2.02
CA PRO A 101 -11.73 -9.53 -2.52
C PRO A 101 -11.91 -8.84 -3.87
N ASP A 102 -12.41 -9.58 -4.82
CA ASP A 102 -12.64 -9.09 -6.17
C ASP A 102 -14.07 -8.54 -6.33
N ALA A 103 -14.25 -7.61 -7.25
CA ALA A 103 -15.56 -7.08 -7.60
C ALA A 103 -15.49 -6.46 -8.98
N LYS A 104 -16.65 -6.35 -9.62
CA LYS A 104 -16.74 -5.75 -10.95
C LYS A 104 -16.21 -4.30 -10.92
N GLY A 105 -15.27 -4.01 -11.81
CA GLY A 105 -14.67 -2.68 -11.91
C GLY A 105 -13.64 -2.35 -10.83
N ARG A 106 -13.38 -3.27 -9.91
CA ARG A 106 -12.38 -3.03 -8.86
C ARG A 106 -10.98 -3.23 -9.42
N ARG A 107 -10.12 -2.27 -9.14
CA ARG A 107 -8.71 -2.31 -9.49
C ARG A 107 -7.88 -2.09 -8.23
N TRP A 108 -6.77 -2.78 -8.16
CA TRP A 108 -5.84 -2.70 -7.03
C TRP A 108 -4.56 -2.00 -7.44
N THR A 109 -4.06 -1.18 -6.52
CA THR A 109 -2.80 -0.44 -6.68
C THR A 109 -1.95 -0.69 -5.45
N GLU A 110 -0.64 -0.78 -5.62
CA GLU A 110 0.27 -1.03 -4.51
C GLU A 110 1.22 0.13 -4.27
N CYS A 111 1.70 0.25 -3.05
CA CYS A 111 2.79 1.16 -2.71
C CYS A 111 3.65 0.58 -1.59
N VAL A 112 4.94 0.93 -1.64
CA VAL A 112 5.90 0.58 -0.61
C VAL A 112 5.72 1.54 0.56
N ILE A 113 5.75 1.03 1.79
CA ILE A 113 5.71 1.86 2.99
C ILE A 113 6.93 1.59 3.86
N ASP A 114 7.23 2.50 4.76
CA ASP A 114 8.37 2.45 5.67
C ASP A 114 9.69 2.26 4.91
N PHE A 115 9.84 2.99 3.82
CA PHE A 115 11.01 2.91 2.95
C PHE A 115 12.15 3.76 3.51
N ASP A 116 13.36 3.20 3.54
CA ASP A 116 14.54 3.84 4.12
C ASP A 116 15.51 4.42 3.08
N GLY A 117 15.16 4.39 1.81
CA GLY A 117 15.99 4.94 0.74
C GLY A 117 16.93 3.95 0.07
N GLY A 118 17.04 2.75 0.61
CA GLY A 118 17.90 1.70 0.07
C GLY A 118 17.14 0.72 -0.82
N TYR A 119 17.31 -0.56 -0.54
CA TYR A 119 16.55 -1.59 -1.25
C TYR A 119 15.10 -1.61 -0.74
N ARG A 120 14.18 -1.92 -1.64
CA ARG A 120 12.78 -1.99 -1.24
C ARG A 120 12.56 -3.13 -0.24
N ASN A 121 11.82 -2.83 0.81
CA ASN A 121 11.39 -3.83 1.77
C ASN A 121 10.16 -4.60 1.27
N GLY A 122 9.65 -5.53 2.07
CA GLY A 122 8.44 -6.29 1.75
C GLY A 122 7.14 -5.63 2.19
N GLN A 123 7.19 -4.46 2.82
CA GLN A 123 6.00 -3.85 3.38
C GLN A 123 5.23 -3.08 2.32
N ARG A 124 3.94 -3.35 2.23
CA ARG A 124 3.08 -2.76 1.20
C ARG A 124 1.73 -2.35 1.76
N ILE A 125 1.19 -1.27 1.22
CA ILE A 125 -0.24 -1.03 1.20
C ILE A 125 -0.73 -1.39 -0.19
N VAL A 126 -1.85 -2.11 -0.27
CA VAL A 126 -2.57 -2.39 -1.51
C VAL A 126 -3.97 -1.85 -1.34
N PHE A 127 -4.38 -0.99 -2.24
CA PHE A 127 -5.66 -0.30 -2.11
C PHE A 127 -6.46 -0.38 -3.40
N SER A 128 -7.78 -0.32 -3.25
CA SER A 128 -8.68 -0.41 -4.37
C SER A 128 -9.21 0.97 -4.77
N ASN A 129 -9.67 1.06 -6.01
CA ASN A 129 -10.31 2.28 -6.52
C ASN A 129 -11.66 2.56 -5.88
N ASP A 130 -12.19 1.63 -5.07
CA ASP A 130 -13.46 1.79 -4.36
C ASP A 130 -13.31 1.83 -2.83
N GLY A 131 -12.14 2.16 -2.33
CA GLY A 131 -11.95 2.55 -0.93
C GLY A 131 -11.44 1.48 0.02
N LEU A 132 -11.08 0.30 -0.47
CA LEU A 132 -10.48 -0.73 0.39
C LEU A 132 -8.98 -0.51 0.54
N ILE A 133 -8.49 -0.67 1.75
CA ILE A 133 -7.06 -0.52 2.05
C ILE A 133 -6.60 -1.75 2.82
N TYR A 134 -5.61 -2.42 2.29
CA TYR A 134 -4.98 -3.59 2.91
C TYR A 134 -3.50 -3.34 3.13
N TYR A 135 -2.98 -3.93 4.17
CA TYR A 135 -1.57 -3.86 4.54
C TYR A 135 -0.97 -5.25 4.61
N THR A 136 0.26 -5.38 4.17
CA THR A 136 1.04 -6.58 4.38
C THR A 136 2.48 -6.21 4.76
N GLY A 137 3.10 -7.01 5.62
CA GLY A 137 4.48 -6.80 6.02
C GLY A 137 5.50 -7.52 5.16
N ASP A 138 5.06 -8.38 4.26
CA ASP A 138 5.97 -9.25 3.50
C ASP A 138 5.54 -9.46 2.03
N HIS A 139 4.71 -8.61 1.55
CA HIS A 139 4.11 -8.70 0.21
C HIS A 139 3.93 -10.16 -0.27
#